data_27413d68de8875d6af7b178fe46d662e
#
_entry.id   27413d68de8875d6af7b178fe46d662e
#
_cell.length_a   1.000
_cell.length_b   1.000
_cell.length_c   1.000
_cell.angle_alpha   90.00
_cell.angle_beta   90.00
_cell.angle_gamma   90.00
#
_symmetry.space_group_name_H-M   'P 1'
#
loop_
_entity.id
_entity.type
_entity.pdbx_description
1 polymer ?
#
loop_
_entity_poly.entity_id
_entity_poly.type
_entity_poly.pdbx_seq_one_letter_code
_entity_poly.pdbx_strand_id
1 'polypeptide(L)'
;QIAMAAHGWFGLLKELGAQFADGRPGFVASVTSLDGRHGNIGDRFNAVQCAASGVTKSYAFERPDLRCRALDLHPDFVLDEAEAATRIEADIFELEGEVEVGLDRDGRRWALVAFAEDVVEEVKPLTSDDTWLVSGGGSGVTAASIIGVAQASPNAGAHFELLGRSTLIEATSAWVEWSDEQLAEEKNALRQRLVEASETGKVTMVEWNRAWQTFTRSRDVYV
;
A
#
# COMPACT_ATOMS: atom_id res chain seq x y z
N GLN A 1 -5.28 9.06 -15.01
CA GLN A 1 -5.09 7.87 -15.86
C GLN A 1 -4.78 6.62 -15.01
N ILE A 2 -3.81 6.65 -14.10
CA ILE A 2 -3.45 5.48 -13.23
C ILE A 2 -4.67 4.99 -12.44
N ALA A 3 -5.37 5.88 -11.75
CA ALA A 3 -6.55 5.51 -10.97
C ALA A 3 -7.64 4.88 -11.85
N MET A 4 -7.84 5.40 -13.05
CA MET A 4 -8.85 4.88 -13.98
C MET A 4 -8.48 3.48 -14.51
N ALA A 5 -7.21 3.23 -14.82
CA ALA A 5 -6.73 1.91 -15.24
C ALA A 5 -6.84 0.87 -14.10
N ALA A 6 -6.38 1.25 -12.89
CA ALA A 6 -6.46 0.38 -11.72
C ALA A 6 -7.91 0.09 -11.31
N HIS A 7 -8.77 1.11 -11.24
CA HIS A 7 -10.18 0.95 -10.89
C HIS A 7 -10.96 0.14 -11.93
N GLY A 8 -10.68 0.35 -13.22
CA GLY A 8 -11.31 -0.40 -14.30
C GLY A 8 -10.97 -1.89 -14.22
N TRP A 9 -9.70 -2.23 -14.06
CA TRP A 9 -9.25 -3.61 -13.92
C TRP A 9 -9.77 -4.25 -12.63
N PHE A 10 -9.68 -3.54 -11.50
CA PHE A 10 -10.26 -3.99 -10.23
C PHE A 10 -11.76 -4.24 -10.32
N GLY A 11 -12.53 -3.32 -10.93
CA GLY A 11 -13.96 -3.47 -11.12
C GLY A 11 -14.31 -4.70 -11.96
N LEU A 12 -13.57 -4.93 -13.05
CA LEU A 12 -13.75 -6.11 -13.89
C LEU A 12 -13.47 -7.40 -13.10
N LEU A 13 -12.38 -7.46 -12.35
CA LEU A 13 -12.05 -8.64 -11.54
C LEU A 13 -13.07 -8.90 -10.43
N LYS A 14 -13.63 -7.86 -9.84
CA LYS A 14 -14.70 -7.96 -8.85
C LYS A 14 -15.96 -8.60 -9.44
N GLU A 15 -16.38 -8.15 -10.63
CA GLU A 15 -17.56 -8.71 -11.33
C GLU A 15 -17.30 -10.14 -11.82
N LEU A 16 -16.14 -10.41 -12.41
CA LEU A 16 -15.76 -11.76 -12.85
C LEU A 16 -15.59 -12.71 -11.67
N GLY A 17 -15.05 -12.24 -10.55
CA GLY A 17 -14.87 -13.04 -9.35
C GLY A 17 -16.14 -13.63 -8.80
N ALA A 18 -17.26 -12.93 -8.93
CA ALA A 18 -18.57 -13.43 -8.57
C ALA A 18 -19.01 -14.61 -9.44
N GLN A 19 -18.59 -14.66 -10.72
CA GLN A 19 -18.93 -15.74 -11.64
C GLN A 19 -18.12 -17.03 -11.38
N PHE A 20 -16.98 -16.93 -10.71
CA PHE A 20 -16.15 -18.06 -10.32
C PHE A 20 -16.43 -18.57 -8.89
N ALA A 21 -17.49 -18.06 -8.24
CA ALA A 21 -17.83 -18.43 -6.86
C ALA A 21 -18.19 -19.89 -6.65
N ASP A 22 -18.58 -20.59 -7.70
CA ASP A 22 -19.06 -21.98 -7.67
C ASP A 22 -17.93 -23.03 -7.81
N GLY A 23 -16.68 -22.66 -7.54
CA GLY A 23 -15.54 -23.59 -7.66
C GLY A 23 -15.16 -23.94 -9.10
N ARG A 24 -15.63 -23.18 -10.08
CA ARG A 24 -15.22 -23.36 -11.48
C ARG A 24 -13.77 -22.93 -11.63
N PRO A 25 -12.94 -23.71 -12.33
CA PRO A 25 -11.59 -23.28 -12.62
C PRO A 25 -11.61 -22.01 -13.45
N GLY A 26 -10.93 -20.99 -12.96
CA GLY A 26 -10.81 -19.69 -13.61
C GLY A 26 -9.38 -19.32 -13.85
N PHE A 27 -9.16 -18.50 -14.87
CA PHE A 27 -7.87 -17.97 -15.22
C PHE A 27 -7.97 -16.46 -15.42
N VAL A 28 -7.03 -15.71 -14.83
CA VAL A 28 -6.93 -14.25 -14.96
C VAL A 28 -5.51 -13.87 -15.39
N ALA A 29 -5.39 -13.18 -16.51
CA ALA A 29 -4.11 -12.64 -16.95
C ALA A 29 -4.19 -11.15 -17.21
N SER A 30 -3.15 -10.42 -16.81
CA SER A 30 -2.85 -9.09 -17.32
C SER A 30 -1.57 -9.13 -18.14
N VAL A 31 -1.58 -8.47 -19.30
CA VAL A 31 -0.40 -8.32 -20.15
C VAL A 31 -0.06 -6.83 -20.20
N THR A 32 1.18 -6.51 -19.87
CA THR A 32 1.71 -5.14 -19.87
C THR A 32 2.93 -5.07 -20.79
N SER A 33 3.29 -3.85 -21.18
CA SER A 33 4.52 -3.60 -21.92
C SER A 33 5.33 -2.53 -21.20
N LEU A 34 6.11 -2.97 -20.22
CA LEU A 34 7.01 -2.12 -19.44
C LEU A 34 8.43 -2.24 -19.95
N ASP A 35 9.17 -3.21 -19.43
CA ASP A 35 10.57 -3.48 -19.83
C ASP A 35 10.86 -5.00 -19.88
N GLY A 36 9.83 -5.84 -19.79
CA GLY A 36 9.95 -7.28 -19.71
C GLY A 36 10.49 -7.80 -18.37
N ARG A 37 10.61 -6.92 -17.36
CA ARG A 37 11.05 -7.24 -16.00
C ARG A 37 10.33 -6.38 -14.95
N HIS A 38 9.09 -6.00 -15.25
CA HIS A 38 8.21 -5.24 -14.36
C HIS A 38 8.80 -3.90 -13.89
N GLY A 39 9.58 -3.23 -14.74
CA GLY A 39 10.17 -1.93 -14.45
C GLY A 39 11.51 -1.99 -13.70
N ASN A 40 12.14 -3.16 -13.60
CA ASN A 40 13.39 -3.34 -12.83
C ASN A 40 14.67 -3.10 -13.63
N ILE A 41 14.60 -2.91 -14.95
CA ILE A 41 15.79 -2.63 -15.76
C ILE A 41 16.08 -1.12 -15.87
N GLY A 42 15.08 -0.29 -15.59
CA GLY A 42 15.21 1.17 -15.68
C GLY A 42 15.03 1.75 -17.09
N ASP A 43 14.56 0.96 -18.04
CA ASP A 43 14.18 1.43 -19.36
C ASP A 43 12.93 2.31 -19.32
N ARG A 44 12.70 3.08 -20.39
CA ARG A 44 11.54 3.96 -20.49
C ARG A 44 10.26 3.14 -20.66
N PHE A 45 9.35 3.25 -19.73
CA PHE A 45 8.04 2.59 -19.77
C PHE A 45 6.92 3.48 -19.24
N ASN A 46 5.69 3.12 -19.57
CA ASN A 46 4.51 3.79 -19.04
C ASN A 46 4.11 3.16 -17.70
N ALA A 47 4.51 3.77 -16.59
CA ALA A 47 4.22 3.31 -15.24
C ALA A 47 2.72 3.10 -14.93
N VAL A 48 1.80 3.68 -15.73
CA VAL A 48 0.36 3.43 -15.59
C VAL A 48 0.02 1.95 -15.77
N GLN A 49 0.76 1.25 -16.61
CA GLN A 49 0.54 -0.18 -16.87
C GLN A 49 0.86 -1.06 -15.64
N CYS A 50 1.78 -0.63 -14.75
CA CYS A 50 2.07 -1.34 -13.50
C CYS A 50 0.82 -1.58 -12.64
N ALA A 51 -0.19 -0.72 -12.78
CA ALA A 51 -1.43 -0.87 -12.02
C ALA A 51 -2.16 -2.18 -12.34
N ALA A 52 -2.15 -2.64 -13.59
CA ALA A 52 -2.78 -3.90 -13.97
C ALA A 52 -2.05 -5.10 -13.34
N SER A 53 -0.71 -5.13 -13.43
CA SER A 53 0.11 -6.17 -12.80
C SER A 53 -0.08 -6.21 -11.29
N GLY A 54 -0.04 -5.05 -10.62
CA GLY A 54 -0.22 -4.96 -9.17
C GLY A 54 -1.59 -5.46 -8.70
N VAL A 55 -2.68 -5.09 -9.39
CA VAL A 55 -4.03 -5.58 -9.08
C VAL A 55 -4.14 -7.08 -9.33
N THR A 56 -3.57 -7.61 -10.43
CA THR A 56 -3.58 -9.05 -10.73
C THR A 56 -2.83 -9.84 -9.65
N LYS A 57 -1.69 -9.33 -9.19
CA LYS A 57 -0.91 -9.96 -8.10
C LYS A 57 -1.68 -9.97 -6.79
N SER A 58 -2.31 -8.86 -6.40
CA SER A 58 -3.14 -8.79 -5.19
C SER A 58 -4.32 -9.76 -5.29
N TYR A 59 -4.96 -9.83 -6.45
CA TYR A 59 -6.07 -10.75 -6.69
C TYR A 59 -5.67 -12.22 -6.56
N ALA A 60 -4.45 -12.58 -6.98
CA ALA A 60 -3.92 -13.93 -6.80
C ALA A 60 -3.83 -14.35 -5.32
N PHE A 61 -3.49 -13.41 -4.42
CA PHE A 61 -3.49 -13.66 -2.97
C PHE A 61 -4.90 -13.80 -2.40
N GLU A 62 -5.85 -13.01 -2.89
CA GLU A 62 -7.23 -13.04 -2.40
C GLU A 62 -8.00 -14.26 -2.94
N ARG A 63 -7.61 -14.78 -4.10
CA ARG A 63 -8.27 -15.87 -4.81
C ARG A 63 -7.29 -16.98 -5.20
N PRO A 64 -6.77 -17.74 -4.21
CA PRO A 64 -5.84 -18.84 -4.47
C PRO A 64 -6.47 -20.02 -5.25
N ASP A 65 -7.79 -20.02 -5.36
CA ASP A 65 -8.56 -20.95 -6.18
C ASP A 65 -8.51 -20.64 -7.68
N LEU A 66 -8.08 -19.41 -8.05
CA LEU A 66 -7.93 -18.95 -9.42
C LEU A 66 -6.47 -18.92 -9.83
N ARG A 67 -6.20 -19.22 -11.08
CA ARG A 67 -4.89 -18.99 -11.65
C ARG A 67 -4.76 -17.54 -12.10
N CYS A 68 -3.74 -16.87 -11.62
CA CYS A 68 -3.46 -15.50 -12.01
C CYS A 68 -2.07 -15.37 -12.60
N ARG A 69 -1.94 -14.56 -13.66
CA ARG A 69 -0.67 -14.25 -14.30
C ARG A 69 -0.58 -12.77 -14.63
N ALA A 70 0.46 -12.11 -14.17
CA ALA A 70 0.86 -10.78 -14.61
C ALA A 70 2.07 -10.94 -15.52
N LEU A 71 1.86 -10.79 -16.82
CA LEU A 71 2.89 -10.92 -17.84
C LEU A 71 3.35 -9.53 -18.30
N ASP A 72 4.65 -9.29 -18.25
CA ASP A 72 5.25 -8.06 -18.75
C ASP A 72 6.09 -8.34 -19.98
N LEU A 73 5.89 -7.57 -21.04
CA LEU A 73 6.60 -7.69 -22.30
C LEU A 73 7.55 -6.51 -22.47
N HIS A 74 8.76 -6.78 -22.91
CA HIS A 74 9.66 -5.72 -23.36
C HIS A 74 9.05 -5.01 -24.59
N PRO A 75 9.06 -3.67 -24.68
CA PRO A 75 8.49 -2.94 -25.83
C PRO A 75 9.09 -3.34 -27.18
N ASP A 76 10.37 -3.70 -27.19
CA ASP A 76 11.08 -4.18 -28.38
C ASP A 76 11.08 -5.70 -28.49
N PHE A 77 10.07 -6.37 -27.95
CA PHE A 77 9.90 -7.80 -28.04
C PHE A 77 9.75 -8.21 -29.51
N VAL A 78 10.86 -8.65 -30.09
CA VAL A 78 11.01 -8.84 -31.54
C VAL A 78 10.82 -10.31 -31.89
N LEU A 79 9.60 -10.77 -31.79
CA LEU A 79 9.17 -12.02 -32.44
C LEU A 79 8.15 -11.65 -33.52
N ASP A 80 7.99 -12.49 -34.52
CA ASP A 80 6.84 -12.34 -35.37
C ASP A 80 5.54 -12.48 -34.56
N GLU A 81 4.43 -11.94 -35.06
CA GLU A 81 3.18 -11.89 -34.28
C GLU A 81 2.69 -13.27 -33.84
N ALA A 82 2.89 -14.29 -34.67
CA ALA A 82 2.46 -15.66 -34.39
C ALA A 82 3.35 -16.32 -33.32
N GLU A 83 4.65 -16.09 -33.38
CA GLU A 83 5.60 -16.58 -32.38
C GLU A 83 5.37 -15.87 -31.02
N ALA A 84 5.16 -14.56 -31.04
CA ALA A 84 4.82 -13.78 -29.86
C ALA A 84 3.52 -14.27 -29.22
N ALA A 85 2.48 -14.49 -29.99
CA ALA A 85 1.20 -15.03 -29.50
C ALA A 85 1.38 -16.41 -28.86
N THR A 86 2.10 -17.31 -29.52
CA THR A 86 2.39 -18.65 -28.99
C THR A 86 3.15 -18.58 -27.66
N ARG A 87 4.12 -17.68 -27.56
CA ARG A 87 4.91 -17.48 -26.33
C ARG A 87 4.07 -16.93 -25.19
N ILE A 88 3.24 -15.93 -25.48
CA ILE A 88 2.31 -15.33 -24.52
C ILE A 88 1.30 -16.39 -24.05
N GLU A 89 0.74 -17.15 -24.97
CA GLU A 89 -0.21 -18.22 -24.67
C GLU A 89 0.40 -19.29 -23.76
N ALA A 90 1.62 -19.74 -24.05
CA ALA A 90 2.34 -20.72 -23.25
C ALA A 90 2.57 -20.21 -21.81
N ASP A 91 2.99 -18.97 -21.64
CA ASP A 91 3.19 -18.38 -20.31
C ASP A 91 1.87 -18.17 -19.56
N ILE A 92 0.82 -17.77 -20.25
CA ILE A 92 -0.51 -17.59 -19.66
C ILE A 92 -1.07 -18.92 -19.11
N PHE A 93 -0.96 -19.99 -19.87
CA PHE A 93 -1.52 -21.31 -19.53
C PHE A 93 -0.56 -22.24 -18.78
N GLU A 94 0.69 -21.83 -18.54
CA GLU A 94 1.60 -22.60 -17.71
C GLU A 94 1.01 -22.79 -16.29
N LEU A 95 0.97 -24.05 -15.86
CA LEU A 95 0.30 -24.44 -14.62
C LEU A 95 1.08 -24.09 -13.37
N GLU A 96 2.39 -24.03 -13.48
CA GLU A 96 3.33 -23.83 -12.41
C GLU A 96 4.16 -22.57 -12.66
N GLY A 97 4.60 -21.93 -11.59
CA GLY A 97 5.50 -20.78 -11.64
C GLY A 97 4.91 -19.51 -11.04
N GLU A 98 5.72 -18.47 -11.06
CA GLU A 98 5.45 -17.19 -10.40
C GLU A 98 4.28 -16.45 -11.05
N VAL A 99 3.54 -15.70 -10.24
CA VAL A 99 2.45 -14.85 -10.72
C VAL A 99 2.98 -13.74 -11.63
N GLU A 100 4.12 -13.15 -11.28
CA GLU A 100 4.78 -12.09 -12.04
C GLU A 100 5.88 -12.67 -12.94
N VAL A 101 5.67 -12.58 -14.24
CA VAL A 101 6.59 -13.07 -15.27
C VAL A 101 6.83 -11.99 -16.30
N GLY A 102 8.07 -11.85 -16.72
CA GLY A 102 8.47 -10.95 -17.80
C GLY A 102 9.10 -11.70 -18.98
N LEU A 103 8.89 -11.19 -20.17
CA LEU A 103 9.62 -11.61 -21.38
C LEU A 103 10.46 -10.43 -21.88
N ASP A 104 11.78 -10.60 -21.86
CA ASP A 104 12.70 -9.58 -22.35
C ASP A 104 12.68 -9.50 -23.90
N ARG A 105 13.48 -8.58 -24.47
CA ARG A 105 13.52 -8.35 -25.92
C ARG A 105 13.88 -9.60 -26.73
N ASP A 106 14.63 -10.53 -26.12
CA ASP A 106 15.06 -11.77 -26.75
C ASP A 106 14.10 -12.94 -26.44
N GLY A 107 12.98 -12.66 -25.78
CA GLY A 107 11.98 -13.65 -25.37
C GLY A 107 12.44 -14.54 -24.22
N ARG A 108 13.47 -14.16 -23.46
CA ARG A 108 13.84 -14.88 -22.25
C ARG A 108 12.84 -14.58 -21.15
N ARG A 109 12.45 -15.64 -20.45
CA ARG A 109 11.51 -15.57 -19.34
C ARG A 109 12.22 -15.19 -18.05
N TRP A 110 11.66 -14.23 -17.35
CA TRP A 110 12.11 -13.72 -16.05
C TRP A 110 10.98 -13.83 -15.04
N ALA A 111 11.34 -14.09 -13.80
CA ALA A 111 10.42 -14.03 -12.66
C ALA A 111 11.03 -13.15 -11.57
N LEU A 112 10.16 -12.42 -10.85
CA LEU A 112 10.60 -11.65 -9.69
C LEU A 112 10.60 -12.56 -8.47
N VAL A 113 11.74 -12.64 -7.80
CA VAL A 113 11.92 -13.40 -6.57
C VAL A 113 12.48 -12.49 -5.48
N ALA A 114 11.97 -12.65 -4.26
CA ALA A 114 12.55 -12.01 -3.09
C ALA A 114 13.65 -12.89 -2.50
N PHE A 115 14.79 -12.30 -2.20
CA PHE A 115 15.87 -12.98 -1.48
C PHE A 115 16.32 -12.14 -0.29
N ALA A 116 16.85 -12.81 0.73
CA ALA A 116 17.43 -12.12 1.86
C ALA A 116 18.79 -11.53 1.45
N GLU A 117 19.02 -10.28 1.77
CA GLU A 117 20.28 -9.59 1.58
C GLU A 117 20.79 -9.09 2.93
N ASP A 118 22.08 -9.22 3.18
CA ASP A 118 22.68 -8.68 4.39
C ASP A 118 22.60 -7.17 4.38
N VAL A 119 22.08 -6.59 5.47
CA VAL A 119 22.02 -5.13 5.62
C VAL A 119 23.44 -4.60 5.75
N VAL A 120 23.83 -3.71 4.84
CA VAL A 120 25.11 -3.00 4.94
C VAL A 120 25.02 -2.05 6.16
N GLU A 121 25.87 -2.23 7.15
CA GLU A 121 25.83 -1.49 8.42
C GLU A 121 26.23 0.01 8.31
N GLU A 122 26.52 0.54 7.14
CA GLU A 122 26.78 1.97 6.97
C GLU A 122 25.48 2.80 7.03
N VAL A 123 24.94 2.91 8.24
CA VAL A 123 23.87 3.88 8.50
C VAL A 123 24.52 5.25 8.66
N LYS A 124 24.29 6.14 7.69
CA LYS A 124 24.68 7.55 7.86
C LYS A 124 23.91 8.14 9.04
N PRO A 125 24.58 8.59 10.11
CA PRO A 125 23.88 9.18 11.25
C PRO A 125 23.19 10.47 10.82
N LEU A 126 22.04 10.75 11.44
CA LEU A 126 21.36 12.03 11.27
C LEU A 126 22.21 13.19 11.82
N THR A 127 22.01 14.35 11.24
CA THR A 127 22.62 15.61 11.68
C THR A 127 21.56 16.70 11.88
N SER A 128 21.92 17.82 12.51
CA SER A 128 21.03 18.96 12.66
C SER A 128 20.62 19.63 11.34
N ASP A 129 21.33 19.34 10.27
CA ASP A 129 21.04 19.88 8.94
C ASP A 129 20.05 19.03 8.15
N ASP A 130 19.71 17.83 8.68
CA ASP A 130 18.78 16.93 8.04
C ASP A 130 17.34 17.35 8.34
N THR A 131 16.55 17.53 7.29
CA THR A 131 15.10 17.74 7.37
C THR A 131 14.37 16.62 6.64
N TRP A 132 13.51 15.91 7.36
CA TRP A 132 12.73 14.79 6.86
C TRP A 132 11.28 15.19 6.64
N LEU A 133 10.78 15.06 5.41
CA LEU A 133 9.38 15.23 5.11
C LEU A 133 8.71 13.85 5.12
N VAL A 134 7.79 13.61 6.06
CA VAL A 134 7.18 12.32 6.33
C VAL A 134 5.70 12.34 6.00
N SER A 135 5.27 11.55 5.04
CA SER A 135 3.85 11.32 4.76
C SER A 135 3.27 10.32 5.77
N GLY A 136 2.39 10.77 6.63
CA GLY A 136 1.90 10.04 7.81
C GLY A 136 2.72 10.39 9.05
N GLY A 137 3.08 9.40 9.86
CA GLY A 137 3.98 9.58 11.02
C GLY A 137 3.29 9.95 12.32
N GLY A 138 2.01 10.33 12.30
CA GLY A 138 1.25 10.62 13.52
C GLY A 138 0.74 9.38 14.27
N SER A 139 0.81 8.18 13.67
CA SER A 139 0.40 6.93 14.32
C SER A 139 0.83 5.71 13.50
N GLY A 140 0.77 4.51 14.11
CA GLY A 140 1.01 3.23 13.44
C GLY A 140 2.47 3.01 13.01
N VAL A 141 2.67 2.24 11.94
CA VAL A 141 4.00 1.79 11.50
C VAL A 141 4.93 2.97 11.17
N THR A 142 4.41 4.00 10.48
CA THR A 142 5.22 5.16 10.11
C THR A 142 5.71 5.92 11.34
N ALA A 143 4.86 6.11 12.37
CA ALA A 143 5.27 6.73 13.63
C ALA A 143 6.39 5.91 14.30
N ALA A 144 6.20 4.59 14.44
CA ALA A 144 7.21 3.71 15.03
C ALA A 144 8.53 3.76 14.25
N SER A 145 8.48 3.80 12.92
CA SER A 145 9.66 3.92 12.07
C SER A 145 10.40 5.24 12.30
N ILE A 146 9.70 6.37 12.36
CA ILE A 146 10.31 7.68 12.58
C ILE A 146 10.89 7.79 13.98
N ILE A 147 10.20 7.27 15.00
CA ILE A 147 10.74 7.21 16.37
C ILE A 147 12.01 6.36 16.38
N GLY A 148 12.04 5.20 15.72
CA GLY A 148 13.24 4.37 15.61
C GLY A 148 14.41 5.09 14.94
N VAL A 149 14.15 5.84 13.86
CA VAL A 149 15.17 6.66 13.19
C VAL A 149 15.71 7.76 14.12
N ALA A 150 14.82 8.47 14.83
CA ALA A 150 15.22 9.51 15.77
C ALA A 150 16.02 8.93 16.94
N GLN A 151 15.63 7.79 17.48
CA GLN A 151 16.30 7.09 18.58
C GLN A 151 17.68 6.55 18.18
N ALA A 152 17.88 6.17 16.92
CA ALA A 152 19.19 5.75 16.42
C ALA A 152 20.24 6.90 16.40
N SER A 153 19.78 8.16 16.44
CA SER A 153 20.64 9.34 16.48
C SER A 153 20.11 10.39 17.46
N PRO A 154 20.06 10.10 18.78
CA PRO A 154 19.31 10.88 19.77
C PRO A 154 19.79 12.33 19.95
N ASN A 155 21.02 12.65 19.55
CA ASN A 155 21.61 13.98 19.68
C ASN A 155 21.77 14.71 18.35
N ALA A 156 21.17 14.18 17.28
CA ALA A 156 21.36 14.71 15.93
C ALA A 156 20.74 16.10 15.73
N GLY A 157 19.62 16.37 16.40
CA GLY A 157 18.87 17.64 16.22
C GLY A 157 18.16 17.72 14.86
N ALA A 158 17.96 16.60 14.18
CA ALA A 158 17.28 16.54 12.89
C ALA A 158 15.81 16.97 13.01
N HIS A 159 15.27 17.58 11.95
CA HIS A 159 13.88 18.02 11.88
C HIS A 159 13.00 17.00 11.14
N PHE A 160 11.79 16.75 11.68
CA PHE A 160 10.79 15.89 11.04
C PHE A 160 9.49 16.67 10.82
N GLU A 161 9.14 16.89 9.56
CA GLU A 161 7.89 17.51 9.13
C GLU A 161 6.89 16.42 8.79
N LEU A 162 5.85 16.25 9.62
CA LEU A 162 4.85 15.20 9.45
C LEU A 162 3.63 15.71 8.69
N LEU A 163 3.35 15.13 7.53
CA LEU A 163 2.15 15.42 6.74
C LEU A 163 1.08 14.36 7.00
N GLY A 164 -0.05 14.79 7.54
CA GLY A 164 -1.19 13.94 7.84
C GLY A 164 -2.50 14.47 7.27
N ARG A 165 -3.48 13.59 7.07
CA ARG A 165 -4.85 13.97 6.65
C ARG A 165 -5.76 14.32 7.83
N SER A 166 -5.41 13.86 9.02
CA SER A 166 -6.22 14.06 10.22
C SER A 166 -5.92 15.44 10.82
N THR A 167 -6.97 16.21 11.08
CA THR A 167 -6.84 17.42 11.89
C THR A 167 -6.47 17.01 13.32
N LEU A 168 -5.40 17.58 13.84
CA LEU A 168 -5.03 17.40 15.24
C LEU A 168 -5.90 18.33 16.10
N ILE A 169 -6.37 17.82 17.22
CA ILE A 169 -6.96 18.63 18.27
C ILE A 169 -5.78 19.23 19.02
N GLU A 170 -5.78 20.54 19.26
CA GLU A 170 -4.77 21.16 20.10
C GLU A 170 -4.75 20.47 21.47
N ALA A 171 -3.77 19.59 21.66
CA ALA A 171 -3.57 18.88 22.89
C ALA A 171 -2.69 19.73 23.79
N THR A 172 -3.12 19.88 25.04
CA THR A 172 -2.22 20.35 26.08
C THR A 172 -1.29 19.20 26.49
N SER A 173 -0.08 19.50 26.91
CA SER A 173 0.86 18.50 27.47
C SER A 173 0.24 17.64 28.58
N ALA A 174 -0.79 18.14 29.24
CA ALA A 174 -1.54 17.42 30.25
C ALA A 174 -2.18 16.11 29.75
N TRP A 175 -2.58 16.02 28.48
CA TRP A 175 -3.25 14.78 27.96
C TRP A 175 -2.31 13.58 27.93
N VAL A 176 -1.02 13.80 27.79
CA VAL A 176 -0.01 12.75 27.76
C VAL A 176 0.10 12.05 29.11
N GLU A 177 -0.06 12.82 30.20
CA GLU A 177 0.10 12.37 31.58
C GLU A 177 -1.21 11.87 32.21
N TRP A 178 -2.31 11.87 31.45
CA TRP A 178 -3.61 11.43 31.99
C TRP A 178 -3.63 9.95 32.33
N SER A 179 -4.20 9.66 33.53
CA SER A 179 -4.47 8.29 33.95
C SER A 179 -5.61 7.67 33.15
N ASP A 180 -5.77 6.36 33.24
CA ASP A 180 -6.88 5.63 32.60
C ASP A 180 -8.26 6.13 33.09
N GLU A 181 -8.37 6.55 34.37
CA GLU A 181 -9.59 7.15 34.91
C GLU A 181 -9.91 8.49 34.23
N GLN A 182 -8.91 9.34 34.09
CA GLN A 182 -9.07 10.66 33.40
C GLN A 182 -9.43 10.50 31.94
N LEU A 183 -8.85 9.49 31.27
CA LEU A 183 -9.22 9.15 29.90
C LEU A 183 -10.67 8.64 29.80
N ALA A 184 -11.11 7.84 30.77
CA ALA A 184 -12.50 7.37 30.83
C ALA A 184 -13.49 8.50 31.08
N GLU A 185 -13.15 9.47 31.93
CA GLU A 185 -13.94 10.68 32.17
C GLU A 185 -14.06 11.52 30.89
N GLU A 186 -12.95 11.78 30.21
CA GLU A 186 -12.96 12.55 28.95
C GLU A 186 -13.74 11.83 27.86
N LYS A 187 -13.63 10.51 27.80
CA LYS A 187 -14.43 9.69 26.87
C LYS A 187 -15.93 9.88 27.07
N ASN A 188 -16.38 9.96 28.31
CA ASN A 188 -17.77 10.22 28.64
C ASN A 188 -18.19 11.68 28.34
N ALA A 189 -17.30 12.64 28.66
CA ALA A 189 -17.52 14.06 28.39
C ALA A 189 -17.59 14.33 26.87
N LEU A 190 -16.73 13.73 26.09
CA LEU A 190 -16.76 13.81 24.62
C LEU A 190 -18.09 13.30 24.06
N ARG A 191 -18.57 12.16 24.60
CA ARG A 191 -19.87 11.61 24.19
C ARG A 191 -21.02 12.56 24.49
N GLN A 192 -21.02 13.18 25.66
CA GLN A 192 -22.05 14.16 26.03
C GLN A 192 -22.01 15.37 25.10
N ARG A 193 -20.85 15.94 24.84
CA ARG A 193 -20.68 17.08 23.91
C ARG A 193 -21.20 16.75 22.50
N LEU A 194 -20.95 15.54 22.01
CA LEU A 194 -21.46 15.11 20.70
C LEU A 194 -22.99 14.99 20.69
N VAL A 195 -23.59 14.48 21.78
CA VAL A 195 -25.06 14.39 21.92
C VAL A 195 -25.68 15.76 21.96
N GLU A 196 -25.10 16.70 22.73
CA GLU A 196 -25.56 18.08 22.84
C GLU A 196 -25.45 18.85 21.51
N ALA A 197 -24.39 18.59 20.73
CA ALA A 197 -24.17 19.20 19.41
C ALA A 197 -25.05 18.60 18.31
N SER A 198 -25.68 17.45 18.56
CA SER A 198 -26.51 16.76 17.58
C SER A 198 -27.92 17.34 17.53
N GLU A 199 -28.41 17.70 16.36
CA GLU A 199 -29.80 18.20 16.18
C GLU A 199 -30.86 17.17 16.62
N THR A 200 -30.54 15.90 16.62
CA THR A 200 -31.44 14.80 16.98
C THR A 200 -31.27 14.33 18.42
N GLY A 201 -30.30 14.88 19.17
CA GLY A 201 -29.92 14.42 20.50
C GLY A 201 -29.39 13.00 20.55
N LYS A 202 -28.99 12.44 19.38
CA LYS A 202 -28.43 11.09 19.25
C LYS A 202 -27.14 11.13 18.47
N VAL A 203 -26.21 10.27 18.86
CA VAL A 203 -24.93 10.07 18.19
C VAL A 203 -24.82 8.62 17.75
N THR A 204 -24.53 8.41 16.48
CA THR A 204 -24.31 7.06 15.95
C THR A 204 -22.96 6.50 16.43
N MET A 205 -22.82 5.17 16.46
CA MET A 205 -21.55 4.53 16.79
C MET A 205 -20.41 4.92 15.83
N VAL A 206 -20.73 5.23 14.59
CA VAL A 206 -19.75 5.66 13.58
C VAL A 206 -19.21 7.05 13.91
N GLU A 207 -20.09 8.00 14.22
CA GLU A 207 -19.71 9.36 14.64
C GLU A 207 -18.91 9.34 15.92
N TRP A 208 -19.39 8.58 16.91
CA TRP A 208 -18.70 8.37 18.17
C TRP A 208 -17.29 7.81 17.97
N ASN A 209 -17.16 6.69 17.25
CA ASN A 209 -15.85 6.06 17.01
C ASN A 209 -14.90 7.00 16.27
N ARG A 210 -15.41 7.77 15.30
CA ARG A 210 -14.60 8.77 14.59
C ARG A 210 -14.06 9.84 15.52
N ALA A 211 -14.92 10.43 16.36
CA ALA A 211 -14.53 11.47 17.31
C ALA A 211 -13.51 10.95 18.32
N TRP A 212 -13.77 9.77 18.90
CA TRP A 212 -12.85 9.15 19.84
C TRP A 212 -11.50 8.78 19.21
N GLN A 213 -11.50 8.25 17.99
CA GLN A 213 -10.26 7.98 17.26
C GLN A 213 -9.48 9.26 16.91
N THR A 214 -10.18 10.36 16.61
CA THR A 214 -9.51 11.65 16.38
C THR A 214 -8.83 12.14 17.66
N PHE A 215 -9.50 12.02 18.80
CA PHE A 215 -8.95 12.38 20.10
C PHE A 215 -7.72 11.52 20.45
N THR A 216 -7.84 10.19 20.40
CA THR A 216 -6.73 9.29 20.76
C THR A 216 -5.54 9.45 19.84
N ARG A 217 -5.76 9.58 18.53
CA ARG A 217 -4.68 9.84 17.57
C ARG A 217 -3.97 11.17 17.80
N SER A 218 -4.71 12.20 18.18
CA SER A 218 -4.11 13.49 18.51
C SER A 218 -3.24 13.39 19.78
N ARG A 219 -3.66 12.62 20.77
CA ARG A 219 -2.86 12.34 21.96
C ARG A 219 -1.60 11.54 21.61
N ASP A 220 -1.74 10.49 20.81
CA ASP A 220 -0.62 9.59 20.45
C ASP A 220 0.51 10.31 19.67
N VAL A 221 0.24 11.48 19.10
CA VAL A 221 1.28 12.31 18.46
C VAL A 221 2.20 12.98 19.50
N TYR A 222 1.75 13.13 20.73
CA TYR A 222 2.50 13.81 21.80
C TYR A 222 3.13 12.83 22.81
N VAL A 223 2.78 11.56 22.76
CA VAL A 223 3.38 10.48 23.58
C VAL A 223 4.64 9.96 22.92
#